data_a6d8c7d73be60b627bbbce26e5374b6f
#
_entry.id   a6d8c7d73be60b627bbbce26e5374b6f
#
_cell.length_a   1.000
_cell.length_b   1.000
_cell.length_c   1.000
_cell.angle_alpha   90.00
_cell.angle_beta   90.00
_cell.angle_gamma   90.00
#
_symmetry.space_group_name_H-M   'P 1'
#
loop_
_entity.id
_entity.type
_entity.pdbx_description
1 polymer ?
#
loop_
_entity_poly.entity_id
_entity_poly.type
_entity_poly.pdbx_seq_one_letter_code
_entity_poly.pdbx_strand_id
1 'polypeptide(L)'
;MELTIKQQLEKLEHKPTKSRSKTETLHLAQELLKKMTLAEKIGQMFQLAPPEANVEGLKWEHGEENSSAKLICEGKVGSVLSVTDSETIFKLQKLAVEKSRLGIPLFFAADMIHGCRTGFPINLAMACSFDPDLIERSCRQIAYEVAH
;
A
#
# COMPACT_ATOMS: atom_id res chain seq x y z
N MET A 1 18.20 -22.00 5.00
CA MET A 1 17.22 -21.67 6.04
C MET A 1 16.73 -20.26 5.77
N GLU A 2 15.52 -20.14 5.26
CA GLU A 2 14.95 -18.81 4.96
C GLU A 2 14.70 -18.07 6.27
N LEU A 3 15.06 -16.78 6.28
CA LEU A 3 14.80 -15.89 7.42
C LEU A 3 13.30 -15.69 7.56
N THR A 4 12.81 -15.68 8.80
CA THR A 4 11.43 -15.32 9.08
C THR A 4 11.16 -13.86 8.62
N ILE A 5 9.91 -13.55 8.28
CA ILE A 5 9.51 -12.19 7.84
C ILE A 5 9.94 -11.14 8.86
N LYS A 6 9.83 -11.42 10.15
CA LYS A 6 10.30 -10.53 11.22
C LYS A 6 11.80 -10.23 11.12
N GLN A 7 12.64 -11.23 10.85
CA GLN A 7 14.07 -11.06 10.65
C GLN A 7 14.42 -10.36 9.33
N GLN A 8 13.56 -10.47 8.32
CA GLN A 8 13.69 -9.73 7.07
C GLN A 8 13.32 -8.25 7.26
N LEU A 9 12.27 -7.96 8.04
CA LEU A 9 11.86 -6.60 8.39
C LEU A 9 12.91 -5.90 9.26
N GLU A 10 13.51 -6.58 10.23
CA GLU A 10 14.61 -6.04 11.06
C GLU A 10 15.87 -5.71 10.24
N LYS A 11 16.12 -6.43 9.14
CA LYS A 11 17.21 -6.13 8.21
C LYS A 11 16.93 -4.96 7.25
N LEU A 12 15.68 -4.58 7.10
CA LEU A 12 15.26 -3.36 6.41
C LEU A 12 15.41 -2.14 7.34
N GLU A 13 16.49 -2.09 8.13
CA GLU A 13 16.83 -0.87 8.85
C GLU A 13 16.73 0.32 7.91
N HIS A 14 15.99 1.29 8.35
CA HIS A 14 15.70 2.54 7.67
C HIS A 14 17.00 3.21 7.23
N LYS A 15 17.55 2.82 6.10
CA LYS A 15 18.55 3.65 5.44
C LYS A 15 17.81 4.88 4.93
N PRO A 16 18.14 6.07 5.44
CA PRO A 16 17.51 7.28 4.95
C PRO A 16 17.71 7.32 3.43
N THR A 17 16.62 7.17 2.69
CA THR A 17 16.66 7.32 1.24
C THR A 17 17.09 8.74 0.97
N LYS A 18 18.20 8.91 0.24
CA LYS A 18 18.67 10.22 -0.18
C LYS A 18 17.51 10.96 -0.86
N SER A 19 17.06 12.07 -0.29
CA SER A 19 16.00 12.88 -0.84
C SER A 19 16.39 13.31 -2.26
N ARG A 20 15.60 12.88 -3.24
CA ARG A 20 15.78 13.29 -4.63
C ARG A 20 15.10 14.63 -4.88
N SER A 21 15.67 15.44 -5.76
CA SER A 21 15.01 16.65 -6.21
C SER A 21 13.75 16.31 -7.01
N LYS A 22 12.79 17.24 -7.05
CA LYS A 22 11.57 17.08 -7.86
C LYS A 22 11.88 16.84 -9.35
N THR A 23 12.86 17.52 -9.89
CA THR A 23 13.30 17.39 -11.29
C THR A 23 13.87 15.99 -11.56
N GLU A 24 14.72 15.50 -10.68
CA GLU A 24 15.30 14.16 -10.78
C GLU A 24 14.22 13.07 -10.70
N THR A 25 13.26 13.23 -9.79
CA THR A 25 12.12 12.31 -9.64
C THR A 25 11.26 12.29 -10.90
N LEU A 26 10.96 13.45 -11.49
CA LEU A 26 10.19 13.54 -12.73
C LEU A 26 10.92 12.90 -13.91
N HIS A 27 12.23 13.12 -14.03
CA HIS A 27 13.03 12.47 -15.07
C HIS A 27 12.98 10.94 -14.96
N LEU A 28 13.19 10.40 -13.76
CA LEU A 28 13.12 8.95 -13.53
C LEU A 28 11.74 8.38 -13.84
N ALA A 29 10.67 9.09 -13.46
CA ALA A 29 9.30 8.70 -13.77
C ALA A 29 9.04 8.67 -15.28
N GLN A 30 9.53 9.67 -16.03
CA GLN A 30 9.42 9.71 -17.49
C GLN A 30 10.17 8.55 -18.16
N GLU A 31 11.37 8.24 -17.70
CA GLU A 31 12.14 7.11 -18.23
C GLU A 31 11.45 5.77 -17.94
N LEU A 32 10.85 5.61 -16.75
CA LEU A 32 10.06 4.43 -16.40
C LEU A 32 8.82 4.33 -17.32
N LEU A 33 8.10 5.44 -17.51
CA LEU A 33 6.90 5.50 -18.35
C LEU A 33 7.17 5.09 -19.81
N LYS A 34 8.35 5.39 -20.36
CA LYS A 34 8.76 4.94 -21.70
C LYS A 34 8.91 3.42 -21.80
N LYS A 35 9.27 2.76 -20.70
CA LYS A 35 9.45 1.29 -20.64
C LYS A 35 8.15 0.54 -20.45
N MET A 36 7.08 1.22 -20.03
CA MET A 36 5.79 0.62 -19.70
C MET A 36 4.97 0.32 -20.94
N THR A 37 4.35 -0.85 -20.99
CA THR A 37 3.28 -1.18 -21.92
C THR A 37 2.02 -0.40 -21.58
N LEU A 38 1.05 -0.34 -22.51
CA LEU A 38 -0.25 0.28 -22.24
C LEU A 38 -0.98 -0.41 -21.08
N ALA A 39 -0.93 -1.74 -21.03
CA ALA A 39 -1.55 -2.51 -19.94
C ALA A 39 -0.96 -2.17 -18.57
N GLU A 40 0.35 -2.02 -18.48
CA GLU A 40 1.02 -1.62 -17.23
C GLU A 40 0.70 -0.18 -16.84
N LYS A 41 0.58 0.73 -17.81
CA LYS A 41 0.14 2.13 -17.55
C LYS A 41 -1.27 2.16 -16.97
N ILE A 42 -2.19 1.39 -17.54
CA ILE A 42 -3.56 1.25 -17.02
C ILE A 42 -3.52 0.61 -15.63
N GLY A 43 -2.69 -0.42 -15.44
CA GLY A 43 -2.50 -1.09 -14.16
C GLY A 43 -2.08 -0.15 -13.04
N GLN A 44 -1.21 0.83 -13.31
CA GLN A 44 -0.82 1.83 -12.31
C GLN A 44 -1.99 2.73 -11.86
N MET A 45 -3.04 2.83 -12.64
CA MET A 45 -4.25 3.58 -12.30
C MET A 45 -5.31 2.70 -11.62
N PHE A 46 -5.09 1.37 -11.55
CA PHE A 46 -6.02 0.43 -10.97
C PHE A 46 -5.72 0.20 -9.48
N GLN A 47 -6.76 0.38 -8.66
CA GLN A 47 -6.72 0.08 -7.23
C GLN A 47 -7.47 -1.22 -6.97
N LEU A 48 -6.79 -2.18 -6.38
CA LEU A 48 -7.36 -3.45 -5.95
C LEU A 48 -7.86 -3.32 -4.51
N ALA A 49 -9.11 -3.71 -4.28
CA ALA A 49 -9.65 -3.95 -2.95
C ALA A 49 -9.91 -5.47 -2.85
N PRO A 50 -8.98 -6.24 -2.29
CA PRO A 50 -9.17 -7.67 -2.16
C PRO A 50 -10.39 -7.92 -1.26
N PRO A 51 -11.35 -8.76 -1.67
CA PRO A 51 -12.56 -9.02 -0.90
C PRO A 51 -12.26 -9.70 0.44
N GLU A 52 -11.06 -10.19 0.58
CA GLU A 52 -10.57 -10.93 1.74
C GLU A 52 -9.32 -10.24 2.27
N ALA A 53 -9.52 -9.22 3.09
CA ALA A 53 -8.45 -8.72 3.97
C ALA A 53 -7.96 -9.79 4.97
N ASN A 54 -8.55 -10.97 4.95
CA ASN A 54 -8.16 -12.14 5.73
C ASN A 54 -7.08 -12.92 4.99
N VAL A 55 -5.89 -12.82 5.51
CA VAL A 55 -4.63 -13.39 5.01
C VAL A 55 -4.66 -14.91 4.80
N GLU A 56 -5.58 -15.62 5.44
CA GLU A 56 -5.75 -17.08 5.31
C GLU A 56 -6.30 -17.52 3.94
N GLY A 57 -6.94 -16.62 3.19
CA GLY A 57 -7.55 -16.90 1.89
C GLY A 57 -6.71 -16.51 0.68
N LEU A 58 -5.60 -15.80 0.83
CA LEU A 58 -4.66 -15.54 -0.26
C LEU A 58 -3.92 -16.84 -0.61
N LYS A 59 -4.59 -17.70 -1.36
CA LYS A 59 -3.95 -18.85 -1.99
C LYS A 59 -2.96 -18.32 -3.01
N TRP A 60 -1.70 -18.31 -2.61
CA TRP A 60 -0.55 -17.93 -3.44
C TRP A 60 -0.27 -18.98 -4.54
N GLU A 61 -1.10 -20.02 -4.62
CA GLU A 61 -0.96 -21.08 -5.59
C GLU A 61 -1.37 -20.58 -6.98
N HIS A 62 -0.47 -20.79 -7.91
CA HIS A 62 -0.63 -20.52 -9.33
C HIS A 62 -1.80 -21.32 -9.90
N GLY A 63 -2.98 -20.75 -10.01
CA GLY A 63 -4.09 -21.51 -10.57
C GLY A 63 -5.38 -20.76 -10.89
N GLU A 64 -5.66 -19.65 -10.23
CA GLU A 64 -6.87 -18.90 -10.56
C GLU A 64 -6.55 -17.71 -11.47
N GLU A 65 -7.22 -17.64 -12.62
CA GLU A 65 -6.95 -16.65 -13.69
C GLU A 65 -7.06 -15.18 -13.23
N ASN A 66 -7.73 -14.91 -12.11
CA ASN A 66 -7.96 -13.57 -11.59
C ASN A 66 -7.50 -13.39 -10.13
N SER A 67 -6.52 -14.16 -9.68
CA SER A 67 -6.00 -13.96 -8.32
C SER A 67 -5.31 -12.59 -8.19
N SER A 68 -5.48 -11.92 -7.05
CA SER A 68 -4.81 -10.66 -6.75
C SER A 68 -3.29 -10.74 -6.95
N ALA A 69 -2.69 -11.86 -6.57
CA ALA A 69 -1.27 -12.13 -6.75
C ALA A 69 -0.86 -12.13 -8.24
N LYS A 70 -1.65 -12.76 -9.11
CA LYS A 70 -1.38 -12.80 -10.56
C LYS A 70 -1.46 -11.41 -11.17
N LEU A 71 -2.51 -10.64 -10.84
CA LEU A 71 -2.67 -9.27 -11.34
C LEU A 71 -1.48 -8.38 -10.95
N ILE A 72 -0.98 -8.52 -9.71
CA ILE A 72 0.19 -7.81 -9.22
C ILE A 72 1.45 -8.22 -9.99
N CYS A 73 1.69 -9.52 -10.16
CA CYS A 73 2.85 -10.03 -10.91
C CYS A 73 2.83 -9.59 -12.38
N GLU A 74 1.66 -9.46 -12.98
CA GLU A 74 1.47 -8.97 -14.35
C GLU A 74 1.57 -7.43 -14.48
N GLY A 75 1.79 -6.70 -13.38
CA GLY A 75 1.86 -5.24 -13.36
C GLY A 75 0.52 -4.54 -13.64
N LYS A 76 -0.59 -5.22 -13.38
CA LYS A 76 -1.95 -4.72 -13.62
C LYS A 76 -2.58 -4.03 -12.40
N VAL A 77 -1.82 -3.81 -11.35
CA VAL A 77 -2.25 -3.17 -10.10
C VAL A 77 -1.22 -2.14 -9.68
N GLY A 78 -1.65 -0.93 -9.38
CA GLY A 78 -0.79 0.14 -8.88
C GLY A 78 -0.97 0.41 -7.39
N SER A 79 -2.15 0.09 -6.84
CA SER A 79 -2.44 0.31 -5.43
C SER A 79 -3.38 -0.76 -4.86
N VAL A 80 -3.34 -0.91 -3.54
CA VAL A 80 -4.17 -1.85 -2.78
C VAL A 80 -4.85 -1.10 -1.65
N LEU A 81 -6.16 -1.27 -1.53
CA LEU A 81 -7.00 -0.63 -0.51
C LEU A 81 -7.36 -1.62 0.60
N SER A 82 -7.42 -1.11 1.83
CA SER A 82 -7.95 -1.81 3.02
C SER A 82 -7.17 -3.05 3.46
N VAL A 83 -5.90 -3.16 3.09
CA VAL A 83 -4.99 -4.14 3.69
C VAL A 83 -4.16 -3.43 4.77
N THR A 84 -4.35 -3.81 6.03
CA THR A 84 -3.71 -3.18 7.19
C THR A 84 -2.74 -4.11 7.92
N ASP A 85 -2.73 -5.40 7.57
CA ASP A 85 -1.82 -6.36 8.13
C ASP A 85 -0.42 -6.24 7.50
N SER A 86 0.59 -6.01 8.34
CA SER A 86 1.96 -5.76 7.90
C SER A 86 2.59 -6.95 7.17
N GLU A 87 2.25 -8.17 7.54
CA GLU A 87 2.75 -9.37 6.88
C GLU A 87 2.21 -9.48 5.45
N THR A 88 0.93 -9.22 5.27
CA THR A 88 0.28 -9.21 3.95
C THR A 88 0.83 -8.09 3.09
N ILE A 89 0.95 -6.88 3.61
CA ILE A 89 1.56 -5.74 2.92
C ILE A 89 2.95 -6.12 2.43
N PHE A 90 3.78 -6.70 3.28
CA PHE A 90 5.14 -7.13 2.91
C PHE A 90 5.13 -8.18 1.80
N LYS A 91 4.26 -9.20 1.88
CA LYS A 91 4.13 -10.25 0.85
C LYS A 91 3.71 -9.66 -0.49
N LEU A 92 2.70 -8.80 -0.52
CA LEU A 92 2.21 -8.15 -1.75
C LEU A 92 3.28 -7.25 -2.36
N GLN A 93 3.97 -6.47 -1.53
CA GLN A 93 5.06 -5.61 -1.97
C GLN A 93 6.21 -6.41 -2.57
N LYS A 94 6.58 -7.52 -1.93
CA LYS A 94 7.60 -8.43 -2.44
C LYS A 94 7.24 -9.01 -3.80
N LEU A 95 5.97 -9.41 -3.98
CA LEU A 95 5.48 -9.86 -5.29
C LEU A 95 5.61 -8.76 -6.35
N ALA A 96 5.17 -7.54 -6.05
CA ALA A 96 5.24 -6.44 -7.00
C ALA A 96 6.68 -6.14 -7.42
N VAL A 97 7.60 -6.10 -6.45
CA VAL A 97 9.00 -5.72 -6.70
C VAL A 97 9.82 -6.85 -7.34
N GLU A 98 9.62 -8.11 -6.89
CA GLU A 98 10.47 -9.22 -7.31
C GLU A 98 9.90 -10.04 -8.48
N LYS A 99 8.58 -10.02 -8.66
CA LYS A 99 7.91 -10.89 -9.65
C LYS A 99 7.29 -10.15 -10.82
N SER A 100 7.04 -8.83 -10.70
CA SER A 100 6.58 -8.06 -11.85
C SER A 100 7.76 -7.64 -12.75
N ARG A 101 7.50 -7.44 -14.03
CA ARG A 101 8.51 -7.11 -15.04
C ARG A 101 9.29 -5.83 -14.75
N LEU A 102 8.63 -4.82 -14.20
CA LEU A 102 9.22 -3.50 -13.95
C LEU A 102 9.61 -3.28 -12.49
N GLY A 103 9.20 -4.16 -11.58
CA GLY A 103 9.51 -4.05 -10.16
C GLY A 103 8.96 -2.79 -9.50
N ILE A 104 7.82 -2.26 -9.99
CA ILE A 104 7.21 -1.05 -9.44
C ILE A 104 6.51 -1.41 -8.14
N PRO A 105 6.84 -0.73 -7.02
CA PRO A 105 6.19 -0.97 -5.74
C PRO A 105 4.70 -0.58 -5.77
N LEU A 106 3.89 -1.25 -4.96
CA LEU A 106 2.48 -0.92 -4.76
C LEU A 106 2.31 0.25 -3.78
N PHE A 107 1.27 1.05 -4.00
CA PHE A 107 0.72 1.93 -2.98
C PHE A 107 -0.28 1.16 -2.11
N PHE A 108 -0.19 1.34 -0.78
CA PHE A 108 -1.18 0.83 0.15
C PHE A 108 -1.98 1.99 0.73
N ALA A 109 -3.29 1.83 0.76
CA ALA A 109 -4.22 2.81 1.28
C ALA A 109 -5.26 2.14 2.19
N ALA A 110 -5.78 2.88 3.14
CA ALA A 110 -6.89 2.45 3.97
C ALA A 110 -7.76 3.65 4.36
N ASP A 111 -9.07 3.43 4.45
CA ASP A 111 -10.03 4.45 4.85
C ASP A 111 -10.14 4.48 6.37
N MET A 112 -9.45 5.43 6.99
CA MET A 112 -9.49 5.63 8.44
C MET A 112 -10.56 6.66 8.81
N ILE A 113 -11.81 6.40 8.40
CA ILE A 113 -12.94 7.34 8.47
C ILE A 113 -13.22 7.77 9.92
N HIS A 114 -13.10 6.86 10.87
CA HIS A 114 -13.36 7.11 12.29
C HIS A 114 -12.41 6.36 13.22
N GLY A 115 -11.15 6.24 12.84
CA GLY A 115 -10.08 5.63 13.63
C GLY A 115 -9.42 4.42 13.00
N CYS A 116 -8.30 4.02 13.56
CA CYS A 116 -7.53 2.84 13.17
C CYS A 116 -7.64 1.76 14.25
N ARG A 117 -6.82 1.87 15.30
CA ARG A 117 -6.89 1.00 16.50
C ARG A 117 -7.85 1.57 17.53
N THR A 118 -7.82 2.88 17.71
CA THR A 118 -8.76 3.61 18.57
C THR A 118 -9.95 4.05 17.75
N GLY A 119 -11.17 3.69 18.20
CA GLY A 119 -12.41 4.16 17.59
C GLY A 119 -12.67 5.61 17.95
N PHE A 120 -12.88 6.44 16.92
CA PHE A 120 -13.31 7.84 17.04
C PHE A 120 -14.76 7.97 16.57
N PRO A 121 -15.46 9.05 16.94
CA PRO A 121 -16.78 9.33 16.39
C PRO A 121 -16.72 9.47 14.86
N ILE A 122 -17.80 9.09 14.17
CA ILE A 122 -17.93 9.31 12.73
C ILE A 122 -17.86 10.79 12.39
N ASN A 123 -17.47 11.13 11.17
CA ASN A 123 -17.24 12.51 10.75
C ASN A 123 -18.42 13.46 11.03
N LEU A 124 -19.66 12.97 10.85
CA LEU A 124 -20.85 13.75 11.18
C LEU A 124 -20.94 14.08 12.67
N ALA A 125 -20.64 13.13 13.53
CA ALA A 125 -20.65 13.34 14.98
C ALA A 125 -19.50 14.27 15.42
N MET A 126 -18.32 14.15 14.81
CA MET A 126 -17.22 15.09 15.05
C MET A 126 -17.60 16.51 14.61
N ALA A 127 -18.27 16.67 13.47
CA ALA A 127 -18.75 17.96 13.00
C ALA A 127 -19.75 18.63 13.96
N CYS A 128 -20.57 17.85 14.68
CA CYS A 128 -21.50 18.34 15.69
C CYS A 128 -20.80 18.97 16.91
N SER A 129 -19.50 18.79 17.09
CA SER A 129 -18.75 19.47 18.14
C SER A 129 -18.58 20.97 17.89
N PHE A 130 -18.65 21.41 16.62
CA PHE A 130 -18.32 22.76 16.17
C PHE A 130 -16.93 23.24 16.62
N ASP A 131 -16.01 22.29 16.89
CA ASP A 131 -14.66 22.53 17.36
C ASP A 131 -13.64 22.00 16.33
N PRO A 132 -13.16 22.83 15.38
CA PRO A 132 -12.17 22.43 14.38
C PRO A 132 -10.85 21.94 14.98
N ASP A 133 -10.43 22.51 16.12
CA ASP A 133 -9.17 22.13 16.76
C ASP A 133 -9.26 20.72 17.37
N LEU A 134 -10.44 20.35 17.91
CA LEU A 134 -10.69 18.99 18.38
C LEU A 134 -10.65 18.00 17.23
N ILE A 135 -11.23 18.34 16.08
CA ILE A 135 -11.22 17.50 14.88
C ILE A 135 -9.79 17.32 14.38
N GLU A 136 -9.01 18.40 14.30
CA GLU A 136 -7.60 18.31 13.88
C GLU A 136 -6.78 17.40 14.80
N ARG A 137 -6.94 17.54 16.12
CA ARG A 137 -6.24 16.67 17.09
C ARG A 137 -6.64 15.21 16.93
N SER A 138 -7.93 14.93 16.73
CA SER A 138 -8.43 13.57 16.50
C SER A 138 -7.85 12.97 15.23
N CYS A 139 -7.87 13.69 14.10
CA CYS A 139 -7.28 13.25 12.84
C CYS A 139 -5.77 13.03 12.94
N ARG A 140 -5.08 13.89 13.69
CA ARG A 140 -3.64 13.75 13.95
C ARG A 140 -3.31 12.49 14.74
N GLN A 141 -4.15 12.15 15.74
CA GLN A 141 -4.00 10.90 16.51
C GLN A 141 -4.25 9.67 15.63
N ILE A 142 -5.28 9.68 14.79
CA ILE A 142 -5.57 8.61 13.83
C ILE A 142 -4.37 8.41 12.88
N ALA A 143 -3.85 9.51 12.32
CA ALA A 143 -2.69 9.46 11.43
C ALA A 143 -1.43 8.91 12.12
N TYR A 144 -1.24 9.23 13.40
CA TYR A 144 -0.16 8.67 14.20
C TYR A 144 -0.28 7.15 14.35
N GLU A 145 -1.49 6.64 14.65
CA GLU A 145 -1.73 5.20 14.79
C GLU A 145 -1.54 4.43 13.47
N VAL A 146 -1.86 5.07 12.34
CA VAL A 146 -1.66 4.47 10.99
C VAL A 146 -0.18 4.39 10.63
N ALA A 147 0.62 5.35 11.09
CA ALA A 147 2.05 5.42 10.75
C ALA A 147 2.93 4.49 11.61
N HIS A 148 2.42 3.96 12.73
CA HIS A 148 3.15 3.13 13.71
C HIS A 148 2.44 1.81 14.01
#